data_899bc396b78233c90eb451bface64741
#
_entry.id   899bc396b78233c90eb451bface64741
#
_cell.length_a   1.000
_cell.length_b   1.000
_cell.length_c   1.000
_cell.angle_alpha   90.00
_cell.angle_beta   90.00
_cell.angle_gamma   90.00
#
_symmetry.space_group_name_H-M   'P 1'
#
loop_
_entity.id
_entity.type
_entity.pdbx_description
1 polymer ?
#
loop_
_entity_poly.entity_id
_entity_poly.type
_entity_poly.pdbx_seq_one_letter_code
_entity_poly.pdbx_strand_id
1 'polypeptide(L)'
;MAKDLNVFDKEYGLLINGEWTKGSEGKLLSSYNPANGDELAKFTDATDADVDAAVVAAQEAFKTWRKTTTAERAAILNKIADVIDENAELFALQETLDNGKPIRETRAADVPLASDHFRYFASVIRGEEGTATQLDAEDLSIVLREPIGVVGQIIPWNFPFLMAAWKIAPALAAGCTIVIHPSSSTSLSLLSFAQKINHLLPKGVLNVITGRGSKSGEYMLHHKGFNKLAFTGSTEVGRRVGIAAAELLIPSTLELGGKSANIFFDDMPFDKALEGAQKGILFNQGQVCCAGSRIFIQEGIYDKFVNALAEEFKKIKVGLPWEDDTQMGSQVNAGQLETILKYVKIGEQEGCRIITGGKKIEGELGKGEFVEPTLIEAGSNEARVAQEEIFGPVATVIKFKTEEEVIKMANDSEYGLGGAVWSTDINRCLRVSNALETGRVWVNCYNRLPAGAPFGGYKTSGIGRETHKMMLAAYTQVKNIYISTREEREGFY
;
A
#
# COMPACT_ATOMS: atom_id res chain seq x y z
N MET A 1 32.04 2.91 11.67
CA MET A 1 31.61 4.19 12.25
C MET A 1 30.15 4.04 12.57
N ALA A 2 29.66 4.53 13.71
CA ALA A 2 28.22 4.53 13.99
C ALA A 2 27.50 5.34 12.90
N LYS A 3 26.36 4.85 12.40
CA LYS A 3 25.52 5.60 11.44
C LYS A 3 24.98 6.86 12.13
N ASP A 4 25.03 8.00 11.46
CA ASP A 4 24.29 9.18 11.90
C ASP A 4 22.79 8.96 11.66
N LEU A 5 22.01 8.92 12.73
CA LEU A 5 20.58 8.71 12.71
C LEU A 5 19.76 10.03 12.75
N ASN A 6 20.45 11.19 12.81
CA ASN A 6 19.82 12.50 12.82
C ASN A 6 19.47 12.95 11.38
N VAL A 7 18.47 12.32 10.79
CA VAL A 7 18.11 12.52 9.38
C VAL A 7 16.77 13.26 9.20
N PHE A 8 16.18 13.72 10.29
CA PHE A 8 14.92 14.47 10.28
C PHE A 8 15.12 15.90 10.78
N ASP A 9 14.30 16.82 10.26
CA ASP A 9 14.10 18.11 10.91
C ASP A 9 13.40 17.90 12.26
N LYS A 10 13.64 18.77 13.23
CA LYS A 10 13.04 18.63 14.56
C LYS A 10 11.51 18.82 14.55
N GLU A 11 11.01 19.60 13.61
CA GLU A 11 9.59 19.94 13.51
C GLU A 11 9.18 20.09 12.04
N TYR A 12 8.04 19.50 11.68
CA TYR A 12 7.44 19.60 10.35
C TYR A 12 6.07 20.27 10.44
N GLY A 13 5.81 21.20 9.53
CA GLY A 13 4.50 21.82 9.33
C GLY A 13 3.60 21.02 8.39
N LEU A 14 2.45 21.59 8.04
CA LEU A 14 1.60 21.18 6.93
C LEU A 14 2.11 21.84 5.64
N LEU A 15 2.00 21.15 4.53
CA LEU A 15 2.22 21.76 3.22
C LEU A 15 0.86 22.14 2.62
N ILE A 16 0.56 23.44 2.56
CA ILE A 16 -0.69 23.97 2.02
C ILE A 16 -0.35 25.07 1.01
N ASN A 17 -0.89 24.98 -0.20
CA ASN A 17 -0.69 25.98 -1.25
C ASN A 17 0.81 26.25 -1.58
N GLY A 18 1.64 25.21 -1.49
CA GLY A 18 3.09 25.32 -1.75
C GLY A 18 3.88 25.96 -0.59
N GLU A 19 3.28 26.24 0.54
CA GLU A 19 3.90 26.87 1.72
C GLU A 19 3.79 25.98 2.96
N TRP A 20 4.85 25.97 3.78
CA TRP A 20 4.88 25.25 5.03
C TRP A 20 4.25 26.10 6.14
N THR A 21 3.25 25.55 6.84
CA THR A 21 2.52 26.23 7.92
C THR A 21 2.45 25.38 9.16
N LYS A 22 2.41 26.03 10.33
CA LYS A 22 2.22 25.37 11.63
C LYS A 22 0.77 24.93 11.89
N GLY A 23 -0.12 25.10 10.91
CA GLY A 23 -1.55 24.88 11.08
C GLY A 23 -2.22 25.98 11.93
N SER A 24 -3.53 25.95 11.98
CA SER A 24 -4.36 26.98 12.61
C SER A 24 -4.23 27.02 14.14
N GLU A 25 -3.98 25.88 14.80
CA GLU A 25 -3.84 25.78 16.25
C GLU A 25 -2.38 25.60 16.71
N GLY A 26 -1.44 25.32 15.83
CA GLY A 26 -0.03 25.09 16.16
C GLY A 26 0.21 23.86 17.06
N LYS A 27 -0.74 22.95 17.16
CA LYS A 27 -0.60 21.71 17.94
C LYS A 27 0.32 20.73 17.22
N LEU A 28 1.14 20.01 17.99
CA LEU A 28 2.11 19.07 17.49
C LEU A 28 1.82 17.65 18.01
N LEU A 29 2.15 16.67 17.19
CA LEU A 29 2.29 15.27 17.54
C LEU A 29 3.75 14.88 17.41
N SER A 30 4.19 13.85 18.15
CA SER A 30 5.54 13.31 18.05
C SER A 30 5.52 11.99 17.29
N SER A 31 6.52 11.76 16.44
CA SER A 31 6.85 10.45 15.89
C SER A 31 8.01 9.84 16.66
N TYR A 32 7.93 8.54 16.91
CA TYR A 32 8.90 7.81 17.70
C TYR A 32 9.49 6.65 16.89
N ASN A 33 10.78 6.41 17.07
CA ASN A 33 11.44 5.22 16.54
C ASN A 33 10.92 3.97 17.27
N PRO A 34 10.21 3.05 16.58
CA PRO A 34 9.63 1.88 17.25
C PRO A 34 10.69 0.86 17.73
N ALA A 35 11.94 0.99 17.29
CA ALA A 35 13.01 0.08 17.69
C ALA A 35 13.62 0.43 19.06
N ASN A 36 13.50 1.68 19.52
CA ASN A 36 14.12 2.12 20.79
C ASN A 36 13.30 3.13 21.60
N GLY A 37 12.20 3.65 21.03
CA GLY A 37 11.32 4.63 21.67
C GLY A 37 11.82 6.08 21.63
N ASP A 38 12.92 6.38 20.91
CA ASP A 38 13.43 7.74 20.78
C ASP A 38 12.47 8.62 19.95
N GLU A 39 12.26 9.86 20.37
CA GLU A 39 11.51 10.84 19.57
C GLU A 39 12.33 11.23 18.33
N LEU A 40 11.79 11.00 17.16
CA LEU A 40 12.43 11.31 15.87
C LEU A 40 12.22 12.78 15.49
N ALA A 41 10.96 13.22 15.52
CA ALA A 41 10.55 14.57 15.16
C ALA A 41 9.12 14.86 15.66
N LYS A 42 8.72 16.14 15.56
CA LYS A 42 7.34 16.55 15.75
C LYS A 42 6.72 17.01 14.44
N PHE A 43 5.41 16.86 14.32
CA PHE A 43 4.67 17.30 13.15
C PHE A 43 3.31 17.87 13.54
N THR A 44 2.75 18.74 12.71
CA THR A 44 1.50 19.44 13.01
C THR A 44 0.29 18.50 13.08
N ASP A 45 -0.54 18.63 14.10
CA ASP A 45 -1.86 17.98 14.23
C ASP A 45 -2.93 18.90 13.61
N ALA A 46 -3.24 18.69 12.33
CA ALA A 46 -4.15 19.51 11.55
C ALA A 46 -5.56 19.58 12.15
N THR A 47 -6.19 20.73 12.01
CA THR A 47 -7.60 20.98 12.31
C THR A 47 -8.48 20.85 11.07
N ASP A 48 -9.79 20.92 11.25
CA ASP A 48 -10.75 20.96 10.15
C ASP A 48 -10.50 22.17 9.23
N ALA A 49 -10.17 23.33 9.81
CA ALA A 49 -9.85 24.55 9.06
C ALA A 49 -8.59 24.41 8.20
N ASP A 50 -7.62 23.61 8.62
CA ASP A 50 -6.41 23.33 7.83
C ASP A 50 -6.75 22.42 6.63
N VAL A 51 -7.66 21.46 6.82
CA VAL A 51 -8.18 20.62 5.73
C VAL A 51 -8.94 21.49 4.71
N ASP A 52 -9.83 22.38 5.19
CA ASP A 52 -10.56 23.32 4.32
C ASP A 52 -9.58 24.15 3.48
N ALA A 53 -8.55 24.72 4.12
CA ALA A 53 -7.54 25.51 3.43
C ALA A 53 -6.78 24.71 2.34
N ALA A 54 -6.44 23.46 2.63
CA ALA A 54 -5.77 22.58 1.68
C ALA A 54 -6.67 22.22 0.49
N VAL A 55 -7.96 21.95 0.74
CA VAL A 55 -8.93 21.66 -0.33
C VAL A 55 -9.17 22.88 -1.21
N VAL A 56 -9.32 24.07 -0.62
CA VAL A 56 -9.46 25.32 -1.38
C VAL A 56 -8.23 25.57 -2.25
N ALA A 57 -7.02 25.40 -1.71
CA ALA A 57 -5.78 25.52 -2.46
C ALA A 57 -5.71 24.54 -3.64
N ALA A 58 -6.13 23.27 -3.41
CA ALA A 58 -6.16 22.25 -4.45
C ALA A 58 -7.19 22.58 -5.55
N GLN A 59 -8.37 23.14 -5.19
CA GLN A 59 -9.40 23.56 -6.15
C GLN A 59 -8.91 24.72 -7.03
N GLU A 60 -8.24 25.70 -6.45
CA GLU A 60 -7.66 26.80 -7.22
C GLU A 60 -6.55 26.32 -8.16
N ALA A 61 -5.64 25.49 -7.69
CA ALA A 61 -4.59 24.91 -8.50
C ALA A 61 -5.13 24.05 -9.65
N PHE A 62 -6.23 23.34 -9.43
CA PHE A 62 -6.85 22.48 -10.44
C PHE A 62 -7.26 23.27 -11.70
N LYS A 63 -7.69 24.52 -11.57
CA LYS A 63 -8.12 25.37 -12.72
C LYS A 63 -7.04 25.53 -13.79
N THR A 64 -5.78 25.50 -13.39
CA THR A 64 -4.62 25.61 -14.27
C THR A 64 -3.95 24.28 -14.52
N TRP A 65 -3.75 23.44 -13.48
CA TRP A 65 -3.08 22.16 -13.58
C TRP A 65 -3.75 21.20 -14.56
N ARG A 66 -5.09 21.14 -14.56
CA ARG A 66 -5.85 20.32 -15.50
C ARG A 66 -5.61 20.66 -16.98
N LYS A 67 -5.08 21.82 -17.27
CA LYS A 67 -4.81 22.31 -18.65
C LYS A 67 -3.39 22.03 -19.11
N THR A 68 -2.51 21.53 -18.22
CA THR A 68 -1.15 21.14 -18.58
C THR A 68 -1.17 19.97 -19.54
N THR A 69 -0.20 19.95 -20.46
CA THR A 69 -0.05 18.84 -21.40
C THR A 69 0.45 17.57 -20.71
N THR A 70 0.19 16.41 -21.30
CA THR A 70 0.76 15.15 -20.83
C THR A 70 2.29 15.17 -20.83
N ALA A 71 2.92 15.90 -21.76
CA ALA A 71 4.36 16.04 -21.81
C ALA A 71 4.94 16.85 -20.63
N GLU A 72 4.28 17.94 -20.24
CA GLU A 72 4.69 18.75 -19.08
C GLU A 72 4.57 17.92 -17.78
N ARG A 73 3.45 17.22 -17.58
CA ARG A 73 3.27 16.36 -16.40
C ARG A 73 4.28 15.21 -16.36
N ALA A 74 4.54 14.57 -17.51
CA ALA A 74 5.57 13.52 -17.60
C ALA A 74 6.97 14.04 -17.23
N ALA A 75 7.32 15.24 -17.68
CA ALA A 75 8.60 15.86 -17.33
C ALA A 75 8.73 16.12 -15.83
N ILE A 76 7.67 16.59 -15.18
CA ILE A 76 7.64 16.81 -13.73
C ILE A 76 7.77 15.49 -12.98
N LEU A 77 7.02 14.44 -13.37
CA LEU A 77 7.09 13.13 -12.75
C LEU A 77 8.50 12.52 -12.83
N ASN A 78 9.19 12.66 -13.97
CA ASN A 78 10.57 12.21 -14.10
C ASN A 78 11.52 13.00 -13.17
N LYS A 79 11.36 14.32 -13.04
CA LYS A 79 12.15 15.11 -12.09
C LYS A 79 11.90 14.70 -10.63
N ILE A 80 10.66 14.35 -10.29
CA ILE A 80 10.34 13.80 -8.96
C ILE A 80 11.09 12.48 -8.74
N ALA A 81 11.10 11.59 -9.74
CA ALA A 81 11.86 10.34 -9.66
C ALA A 81 13.37 10.59 -9.53
N ASP A 82 13.93 11.58 -10.25
CA ASP A 82 15.34 11.97 -10.13
C ASP A 82 15.65 12.43 -8.69
N VAL A 83 14.80 13.24 -8.07
CA VAL A 83 14.95 13.65 -6.66
C VAL A 83 14.92 12.45 -5.71
N ILE A 84 14.06 11.45 -5.97
CA ILE A 84 14.03 10.21 -5.17
C ILE A 84 15.36 9.46 -5.30
N ASP A 85 15.86 9.27 -6.51
CA ASP A 85 17.10 8.55 -6.78
C ASP A 85 18.33 9.27 -6.18
N GLU A 86 18.40 10.61 -6.30
CA GLU A 86 19.46 11.44 -5.72
C GLU A 86 19.49 11.42 -4.19
N ASN A 87 18.35 11.14 -3.54
CA ASN A 87 18.22 11.10 -2.08
C ASN A 87 17.89 9.69 -1.55
N ALA A 88 18.19 8.64 -2.32
CA ALA A 88 17.74 7.27 -2.02
C ALA A 88 18.18 6.77 -0.64
N GLU A 89 19.43 7.00 -0.23
CA GLU A 89 19.94 6.59 1.09
C GLU A 89 19.26 7.36 2.24
N LEU A 90 18.98 8.65 2.03
CA LEU A 90 18.27 9.46 3.02
C LEU A 90 16.85 8.91 3.24
N PHE A 91 16.10 8.73 2.16
CA PHE A 91 14.72 8.22 2.24
C PHE A 91 14.68 6.79 2.78
N ALA A 92 15.64 5.93 2.41
CA ALA A 92 15.72 4.58 2.94
C ALA A 92 15.95 4.57 4.46
N LEU A 93 16.84 5.43 4.97
CA LEU A 93 17.09 5.54 6.41
C LEU A 93 15.90 6.18 7.15
N GLN A 94 15.28 7.21 6.59
CA GLN A 94 14.09 7.84 7.15
C GLN A 94 12.92 6.85 7.26
N GLU A 95 12.65 6.09 6.21
CA GLU A 95 11.61 5.05 6.19
C GLU A 95 11.89 3.96 7.22
N THR A 96 13.17 3.56 7.36
CA THR A 96 13.61 2.57 8.36
C THR A 96 13.38 3.06 9.78
N LEU A 97 13.73 4.29 10.09
CA LEU A 97 13.62 4.83 11.45
C LEU A 97 12.18 5.11 11.89
N ASP A 98 11.35 5.60 10.95
CA ASP A 98 9.96 5.98 11.23
C ASP A 98 9.02 4.76 11.26
N ASN A 99 9.33 3.69 10.51
CA ASN A 99 8.51 2.49 10.40
C ASN A 99 9.02 1.29 11.21
N GLY A 100 10.32 1.16 11.39
CA GLY A 100 10.96 0.01 12.04
C GLY A 100 11.40 -1.11 11.09
N LYS A 101 11.16 -1.02 9.78
CA LYS A 101 11.60 -2.03 8.81
C LYS A 101 13.11 -2.00 8.56
N PRO A 102 13.74 -3.14 8.21
CA PRO A 102 15.18 -3.20 7.98
C PRO A 102 15.61 -2.32 6.81
N ILE A 103 16.74 -1.61 6.97
CA ILE A 103 17.31 -0.74 5.94
C ILE A 103 17.63 -1.48 4.64
N ARG A 104 17.92 -2.76 4.70
CA ARG A 104 18.12 -3.61 3.51
C ARG A 104 16.85 -3.71 2.66
N GLU A 105 15.65 -3.63 3.26
CA GLU A 105 14.37 -3.69 2.55
C GLU A 105 14.00 -2.33 1.98
N THR A 106 14.19 -1.24 2.73
CA THR A 106 13.91 0.11 2.24
C THR A 106 14.80 0.48 1.05
N ARG A 107 16.08 0.08 1.07
CA ARG A 107 17.04 0.24 -0.04
C ARG A 107 16.69 -0.62 -1.26
N ALA A 108 16.22 -1.85 -1.05
CA ALA A 108 15.99 -2.80 -2.15
C ALA A 108 14.58 -2.72 -2.74
N ALA A 109 13.61 -2.20 -2.00
CA ALA A 109 12.21 -2.22 -2.38
C ALA A 109 11.54 -0.83 -2.29
N ASP A 110 11.38 -0.26 -1.10
CA ASP A 110 10.50 0.92 -0.90
C ASP A 110 10.92 2.10 -1.78
N VAL A 111 12.18 2.51 -1.72
CA VAL A 111 12.67 3.68 -2.44
C VAL A 111 12.78 3.43 -3.94
N PRO A 112 13.40 2.33 -4.43
CA PRO A 112 13.45 2.07 -5.86
C PRO A 112 12.08 1.88 -6.51
N LEU A 113 11.14 1.22 -5.83
CA LEU A 113 9.77 1.06 -6.34
C LEU A 113 9.04 2.39 -6.39
N ALA A 114 9.24 3.28 -5.41
CA ALA A 114 8.64 4.62 -5.44
C ALA A 114 9.13 5.42 -6.65
N SER A 115 10.43 5.45 -6.91
CA SER A 115 11.02 6.09 -8.11
C SER A 115 10.45 5.47 -9.41
N ASP A 116 10.43 4.12 -9.50
CA ASP A 116 9.89 3.39 -10.65
C ASP A 116 8.42 3.76 -10.94
N HIS A 117 7.60 3.95 -9.91
CA HIS A 117 6.19 4.34 -10.09
C HIS A 117 6.06 5.73 -10.73
N PHE A 118 6.85 6.71 -10.32
CA PHE A 118 6.84 8.03 -10.95
C PHE A 118 7.30 7.95 -12.41
N ARG A 119 8.37 7.20 -12.73
CA ARG A 119 8.85 6.99 -14.10
C ARG A 119 7.83 6.24 -14.95
N TYR A 120 7.19 5.22 -14.38
CA TYR A 120 6.16 4.45 -15.07
C TYR A 120 4.98 5.35 -15.48
N PHE A 121 4.41 6.15 -14.56
CA PHE A 121 3.30 7.03 -14.89
C PHE A 121 3.71 8.20 -15.79
N ALA A 122 4.95 8.68 -15.73
CA ALA A 122 5.50 9.60 -16.70
C ALA A 122 5.51 9.02 -18.14
N SER A 123 5.79 7.73 -18.25
CA SER A 123 5.83 7.04 -19.55
C SER A 123 4.44 6.76 -20.09
N VAL A 124 3.54 6.18 -19.29
CA VAL A 124 2.23 5.74 -19.77
C VAL A 124 1.28 6.88 -20.07
N ILE A 125 1.37 8.02 -19.36
CA ILE A 125 0.48 9.16 -19.62
C ILE A 125 0.68 9.77 -21.00
N ARG A 126 1.87 9.66 -21.59
CA ARG A 126 2.15 10.14 -22.94
C ARG A 126 1.56 9.28 -24.04
N GLY A 127 1.23 8.02 -23.72
CA GLY A 127 0.57 7.08 -24.63
C GLY A 127 -0.92 6.94 -24.36
N GLU A 128 -1.50 7.75 -23.46
CA GLU A 128 -2.93 7.70 -23.19
C GLU A 128 -3.70 8.38 -24.32
N GLU A 129 -4.68 7.67 -24.89
CA GLU A 129 -5.45 8.09 -26.05
C GLU A 129 -6.94 8.18 -25.72
N GLY A 130 -7.63 9.09 -26.42
CA GLY A 130 -9.08 9.07 -26.57
C GLY A 130 -9.48 8.24 -27.80
N THR A 131 -10.77 8.14 -28.05
CA THR A 131 -11.28 7.47 -29.25
C THR A 131 -12.13 8.42 -30.08
N ALA A 132 -12.09 8.27 -31.41
CA ALA A 132 -13.01 8.89 -32.34
C ALA A 132 -13.64 7.80 -33.18
N THR A 133 -14.96 7.72 -33.19
CA THR A 133 -15.73 6.69 -33.90
C THR A 133 -16.69 7.36 -34.84
N GLN A 134 -16.55 7.08 -36.15
CA GLN A 134 -17.56 7.45 -37.13
C GLN A 134 -18.77 6.54 -36.94
N LEU A 135 -19.91 7.10 -36.56
CA LEU A 135 -21.18 6.36 -36.30
C LEU A 135 -21.92 6.10 -37.59
N ASP A 136 -21.98 7.11 -38.44
CA ASP A 136 -22.47 7.05 -39.81
C ASP A 136 -21.74 8.10 -40.67
N ALA A 137 -22.25 8.41 -41.87
CA ALA A 137 -21.62 9.36 -42.79
C ALA A 137 -21.56 10.80 -42.26
N GLU A 138 -22.42 11.16 -41.31
CA GLU A 138 -22.60 12.53 -40.83
C GLU A 138 -22.41 12.70 -39.32
N ASP A 139 -22.32 11.57 -38.57
CA ASP A 139 -22.23 11.60 -37.11
C ASP A 139 -20.90 11.02 -36.62
N LEU A 140 -20.22 11.79 -35.73
CA LEU A 140 -18.94 11.44 -35.13
C LEU A 140 -19.05 11.50 -33.61
N SER A 141 -18.60 10.43 -32.95
CA SER A 141 -18.45 10.37 -31.48
C SER A 141 -16.98 10.46 -31.09
N ILE A 142 -16.63 11.47 -30.30
CA ILE A 142 -15.30 11.62 -29.70
C ILE A 142 -15.39 11.34 -28.21
N VAL A 143 -14.53 10.46 -27.70
CA VAL A 143 -14.41 10.14 -26.27
C VAL A 143 -13.09 10.71 -25.74
N LEU A 144 -13.22 11.62 -24.78
CA LEU A 144 -12.09 12.24 -24.09
C LEU A 144 -12.01 11.72 -22.65
N ARG A 145 -10.80 11.66 -22.11
CA ARG A 145 -10.55 11.46 -20.66
C ARG A 145 -10.11 12.78 -20.05
N GLU A 146 -10.83 13.25 -19.05
CA GLU A 146 -10.51 14.48 -18.30
C GLU A 146 -10.12 14.15 -16.87
N PRO A 147 -9.19 14.91 -16.24
CA PRO A 147 -8.89 14.75 -14.81
C PRO A 147 -10.15 14.85 -13.97
N ILE A 148 -10.27 13.96 -12.96
CA ILE A 148 -11.49 13.92 -12.15
C ILE A 148 -11.64 15.14 -11.23
N GLY A 149 -10.54 15.77 -10.80
CA GLY A 149 -10.58 16.95 -9.93
C GLY A 149 -9.61 16.89 -8.76
N VAL A 150 -10.08 17.34 -7.60
CA VAL A 150 -9.36 17.29 -6.32
C VAL A 150 -9.50 15.90 -5.70
N VAL A 151 -8.39 15.27 -5.34
CA VAL A 151 -8.37 13.91 -4.76
C VAL A 151 -7.93 13.96 -3.31
N GLY A 152 -8.76 13.44 -2.41
CA GLY A 152 -8.40 13.11 -1.04
C GLY A 152 -7.71 11.75 -0.99
N GLN A 153 -6.48 11.71 -0.50
CA GLN A 153 -5.67 10.49 -0.41
C GLN A 153 -5.30 10.21 1.04
N ILE A 154 -5.58 9.01 1.53
CA ILE A 154 -5.23 8.57 2.90
C ILE A 154 -4.38 7.31 2.77
N ILE A 155 -3.18 7.35 3.33
CA ILE A 155 -2.18 6.29 3.22
C ILE A 155 -1.86 5.64 4.56
N PRO A 156 -1.56 4.33 4.57
CA PRO A 156 -1.26 3.58 5.77
C PRO A 156 0.18 3.79 6.25
N TRP A 157 0.48 3.16 7.38
CA TRP A 157 1.77 3.25 8.05
C TRP A 157 2.79 2.18 7.63
N ASN A 158 2.39 1.13 6.92
CA ASN A 158 3.28 -0.01 6.65
C ASN A 158 4.26 0.20 5.50
N PHE A 159 3.91 1.02 4.50
CA PHE A 159 4.77 1.45 3.40
C PHE A 159 4.53 2.94 3.11
N PRO A 160 4.81 3.85 4.05
CA PRO A 160 4.42 5.26 3.93
C PRO A 160 4.94 5.90 2.64
N PHE A 161 6.22 5.76 2.33
CA PHE A 161 6.83 6.36 1.15
C PHE A 161 6.33 5.74 -0.16
N LEU A 162 6.26 4.40 -0.23
CA LEU A 162 5.80 3.70 -1.43
C LEU A 162 4.31 3.93 -1.69
N MET A 163 3.46 3.92 -0.64
CA MET A 163 2.02 4.18 -0.80
C MET A 163 1.72 5.62 -1.18
N ALA A 164 2.56 6.57 -0.74
CA ALA A 164 2.50 7.95 -1.25
C ALA A 164 2.78 7.99 -2.76
N ALA A 165 3.83 7.32 -3.24
CA ALA A 165 4.16 7.25 -4.66
C ALA A 165 3.02 6.59 -5.48
N TRP A 166 2.42 5.49 -4.98
CA TRP A 166 1.31 4.80 -5.64
C TRP A 166 0.10 5.70 -5.89
N LYS A 167 -0.15 6.65 -4.99
CA LYS A 167 -1.31 7.55 -5.08
C LYS A 167 -0.99 8.88 -5.74
N ILE A 168 0.17 9.47 -5.45
CA ILE A 168 0.58 10.78 -5.99
C ILE A 168 0.89 10.68 -7.50
N ALA A 169 1.67 9.67 -7.91
CA ALA A 169 2.13 9.58 -9.29
C ALA A 169 0.98 9.47 -10.32
N PRO A 170 0.00 8.56 -10.20
CA PRO A 170 -1.11 8.48 -11.14
C PRO A 170 -2.04 9.70 -11.09
N ALA A 171 -2.25 10.29 -9.90
CA ALA A 171 -3.09 11.48 -9.76
C ALA A 171 -2.48 12.69 -10.48
N LEU A 172 -1.18 12.94 -10.28
CA LEU A 172 -0.46 14.00 -11.00
C LEU A 172 -0.40 13.73 -12.50
N ALA A 173 -0.14 12.48 -12.91
CA ALA A 173 -0.13 12.07 -14.31
C ALA A 173 -1.47 12.36 -14.99
N ALA A 174 -2.58 12.03 -14.33
CA ALA A 174 -3.93 12.31 -14.83
C ALA A 174 -4.29 13.80 -14.88
N GLY A 175 -3.56 14.67 -14.16
CA GLY A 175 -3.84 16.11 -14.06
C GLY A 175 -4.76 16.48 -12.90
N CYS A 176 -4.88 15.63 -11.88
CA CYS A 176 -5.59 15.90 -10.62
C CYS A 176 -4.73 16.71 -9.66
N THR A 177 -5.35 17.39 -8.72
CA THR A 177 -4.70 18.00 -7.56
C THR A 177 -4.99 17.17 -6.31
N ILE A 178 -4.13 17.27 -5.29
CA ILE A 178 -4.04 16.29 -4.23
C ILE A 178 -4.06 16.96 -2.85
N VAL A 179 -4.84 16.41 -1.95
CA VAL A 179 -4.69 16.56 -0.50
C VAL A 179 -4.41 15.18 0.08
N ILE A 180 -3.19 14.93 0.57
CA ILE A 180 -2.76 13.63 1.10
C ILE A 180 -2.60 13.68 2.60
N HIS A 181 -3.11 12.63 3.27
CA HIS A 181 -3.03 12.44 4.72
C HIS A 181 -2.30 11.12 5.03
N PRO A 182 -1.05 11.17 5.53
CA PRO A 182 -0.34 9.98 5.99
C PRO A 182 -0.86 9.52 7.35
N SER A 183 -0.58 8.26 7.71
CA SER A 183 -0.77 7.79 9.07
C SER A 183 0.07 8.60 10.06
N SER A 184 -0.51 8.91 11.23
CA SER A 184 0.21 9.58 12.31
C SER A 184 1.36 8.77 12.91
N SER A 185 1.42 7.47 12.63
CA SER A 185 2.53 6.61 13.08
C SER A 185 3.78 6.72 12.20
N THR A 186 3.65 7.18 10.94
CA THR A 186 4.75 7.21 9.97
C THR A 186 4.56 8.35 8.96
N SER A 187 4.60 9.59 9.46
CA SER A 187 4.39 10.77 8.62
C SER A 187 5.68 11.35 8.04
N LEU A 188 6.84 11.02 8.62
CA LEU A 188 8.06 11.80 8.43
C LEU A 188 8.69 11.64 7.06
N SER A 189 8.72 10.43 6.51
CA SER A 189 9.31 10.18 5.18
C SER A 189 8.53 10.93 4.07
N LEU A 190 7.20 10.97 4.15
CA LEU A 190 6.38 11.76 3.22
C LEU A 190 6.62 13.28 3.38
N LEU A 191 6.72 13.78 4.61
CA LEU A 191 7.00 15.20 4.87
C LEU A 191 8.36 15.63 4.31
N SER A 192 9.40 14.82 4.55
CA SER A 192 10.74 15.05 3.98
C SER A 192 10.71 14.99 2.44
N PHE A 193 10.01 14.02 1.87
CA PHE A 193 9.82 13.94 0.42
C PHE A 193 9.12 15.18 -0.12
N ALA A 194 8.03 15.61 0.50
CA ALA A 194 7.29 16.79 0.09
C ALA A 194 8.15 18.07 0.13
N GLN A 195 9.04 18.23 1.13
CA GLN A 195 9.99 19.33 1.18
C GLN A 195 10.91 19.36 -0.04
N LYS A 196 11.39 18.20 -0.47
CA LYS A 196 12.34 18.11 -1.59
C LYS A 196 11.69 18.32 -2.96
N ILE A 197 10.41 17.98 -3.13
CA ILE A 197 9.73 18.09 -4.43
C ILE A 197 8.82 19.31 -4.58
N ASN A 198 8.50 20.02 -3.49
CA ASN A 198 7.54 21.14 -3.51
C ASN A 198 7.85 22.18 -4.60
N HIS A 199 9.14 22.51 -4.82
CA HIS A 199 9.58 23.47 -5.82
C HIS A 199 9.37 23.02 -7.27
N LEU A 200 9.10 21.74 -7.52
CA LEU A 200 8.83 21.17 -8.85
C LEU A 200 7.36 21.32 -9.27
N LEU A 201 6.48 21.56 -8.30
CA LEU A 201 5.03 21.59 -8.51
C LEU A 201 4.48 23.02 -8.37
N PRO A 202 3.49 23.42 -9.18
CA PRO A 202 2.75 24.66 -8.92
C PRO A 202 2.10 24.62 -7.52
N LYS A 203 1.99 25.81 -6.90
CA LYS A 203 1.35 25.94 -5.58
C LYS A 203 -0.04 25.32 -5.58
N GLY A 204 -0.37 24.55 -4.54
CA GLY A 204 -1.67 23.90 -4.33
C GLY A 204 -1.90 22.60 -5.11
N VAL A 205 -1.00 22.21 -6.03
CA VAL A 205 -1.13 20.91 -6.76
C VAL A 205 -0.96 19.74 -5.83
N LEU A 206 -0.04 19.80 -4.88
CA LEU A 206 0.15 18.84 -3.80
C LEU A 206 0.02 19.57 -2.45
N ASN A 207 -0.86 19.05 -1.59
CA ASN A 207 -1.01 19.51 -0.21
C ASN A 207 -0.87 18.31 0.72
N VAL A 208 -0.12 18.45 1.82
CA VAL A 208 0.12 17.39 2.80
C VAL A 208 -0.44 17.83 4.14
N ILE A 209 -1.43 17.10 4.62
CA ILE A 209 -2.10 17.32 5.91
C ILE A 209 -1.73 16.15 6.82
N THR A 210 -1.06 16.44 7.92
CA THR A 210 -0.74 15.47 8.96
C THR A 210 -1.66 15.63 10.17
N GLY A 211 -1.81 14.59 10.98
CA GLY A 211 -2.65 14.62 12.18
C GLY A 211 -3.19 13.25 12.52
N ARG A 212 -4.14 13.23 13.48
CA ARG A 212 -4.82 12.00 13.85
C ARG A 212 -5.83 11.60 12.79
N GLY A 213 -5.76 10.32 12.32
CA GLY A 213 -6.72 9.79 11.37
C GLY A 213 -8.18 9.89 11.83
N SER A 214 -8.43 9.79 13.15
CA SER A 214 -9.76 9.94 13.77
C SER A 214 -10.26 11.41 13.86
N LYS A 215 -9.43 12.39 13.49
CA LYS A 215 -9.76 13.82 13.49
C LYS A 215 -9.69 14.37 12.07
N SER A 216 -8.54 14.86 11.63
CA SER A 216 -8.36 15.43 10.29
C SER A 216 -8.61 14.43 9.16
N GLY A 217 -8.22 13.15 9.34
CA GLY A 217 -8.54 12.08 8.38
C GLY A 217 -10.05 11.84 8.26
N GLU A 218 -10.75 11.78 9.38
CA GLU A 218 -12.21 11.63 9.39
C GLU A 218 -12.93 12.83 8.78
N TYR A 219 -12.49 14.05 9.08
CA TYR A 219 -13.04 15.26 8.48
C TYR A 219 -12.88 15.27 6.95
N MET A 220 -11.73 14.80 6.44
CA MET A 220 -11.50 14.66 5.00
C MET A 220 -12.55 13.77 4.33
N LEU A 221 -12.99 12.67 4.96
CA LEU A 221 -13.95 11.74 4.34
C LEU A 221 -15.28 12.43 3.98
N HIS A 222 -15.71 13.39 4.78
CA HIS A 222 -17.01 14.07 4.65
C HIS A 222 -16.90 15.44 3.97
N HIS A 223 -15.69 15.85 3.56
CA HIS A 223 -15.48 17.17 2.96
C HIS A 223 -15.96 17.22 1.52
N LYS A 224 -16.95 18.08 1.23
CA LYS A 224 -17.63 18.19 -0.09
C LYS A 224 -16.76 18.70 -1.24
N GLY A 225 -15.56 19.15 -0.95
CA GLY A 225 -14.63 19.71 -1.94
C GLY A 225 -13.80 18.67 -2.68
N PHE A 226 -13.90 17.39 -2.33
CA PHE A 226 -13.25 16.31 -3.04
C PHE A 226 -14.10 15.77 -4.21
N ASN A 227 -13.43 15.35 -5.27
CA ASN A 227 -14.04 14.70 -6.42
C ASN A 227 -13.77 13.18 -6.42
N LYS A 228 -12.86 12.70 -5.55
CA LYS A 228 -12.50 11.31 -5.38
C LYS A 228 -11.86 11.11 -4.01
N LEU A 229 -12.07 9.93 -3.41
CA LEU A 229 -11.30 9.44 -2.28
C LEU A 229 -10.44 8.23 -2.69
N ALA A 230 -9.18 8.21 -2.27
CA ALA A 230 -8.28 7.08 -2.46
C ALA A 230 -7.72 6.67 -1.10
N PHE A 231 -7.99 5.45 -0.69
CA PHE A 231 -7.67 4.94 0.64
C PHE A 231 -6.90 3.62 0.55
N THR A 232 -5.87 3.49 1.39
CA THR A 232 -5.24 2.21 1.69
C THR A 232 -5.15 2.07 3.21
N GLY A 233 -5.64 0.95 3.76
CA GLY A 233 -5.63 0.70 5.20
C GLY A 233 -6.51 -0.49 5.60
N SER A 234 -7.03 -0.47 6.84
CA SER A 234 -7.87 -1.55 7.34
C SER A 234 -9.22 -1.64 6.65
N THR A 235 -9.78 -2.85 6.56
CA THR A 235 -11.10 -3.10 5.97
C THR A 235 -12.20 -2.34 6.69
N GLU A 236 -12.11 -2.20 8.01
CA GLU A 236 -13.10 -1.43 8.79
C GLU A 236 -13.14 0.05 8.38
N VAL A 237 -11.97 0.71 8.31
CA VAL A 237 -11.89 2.11 7.87
C VAL A 237 -12.25 2.24 6.40
N GLY A 238 -11.85 1.29 5.56
CA GLY A 238 -12.21 1.26 4.14
C GLY A 238 -13.72 1.24 3.89
N ARG A 239 -14.49 0.51 4.71
CA ARG A 239 -15.96 0.55 4.66
C ARG A 239 -16.50 1.96 4.95
N ARG A 240 -15.94 2.66 5.94
CA ARG A 240 -16.32 4.04 6.26
C ARG A 240 -16.01 5.00 5.10
N VAL A 241 -14.84 4.87 4.50
CA VAL A 241 -14.46 5.65 3.29
C VAL A 241 -15.42 5.38 2.14
N GLY A 242 -15.79 4.11 1.90
CA GLY A 242 -16.75 3.74 0.87
C GLY A 242 -18.15 4.32 1.10
N ILE A 243 -18.63 4.32 2.34
CA ILE A 243 -19.90 4.94 2.74
C ILE A 243 -19.85 6.46 2.50
N ALA A 244 -18.82 7.13 2.99
CA ALA A 244 -18.65 8.57 2.83
C ALA A 244 -18.58 8.99 1.35
N ALA A 245 -17.84 8.24 0.54
CA ALA A 245 -17.79 8.47 -0.91
C ALA A 245 -19.15 8.30 -1.59
N ALA A 246 -19.93 7.30 -1.18
CA ALA A 246 -21.27 7.08 -1.69
C ALA A 246 -22.26 8.20 -1.29
N GLU A 247 -22.18 8.70 -0.05
CA GLU A 247 -22.97 9.86 0.42
C GLU A 247 -22.64 11.14 -0.37
N LEU A 248 -21.38 11.32 -0.78
CA LEU A 248 -20.94 12.44 -1.60
C LEU A 248 -21.16 12.21 -3.12
N LEU A 249 -21.55 11.02 -3.54
CA LEU A 249 -21.66 10.58 -4.94
C LEU A 249 -20.34 10.75 -5.71
N ILE A 250 -19.20 10.49 -5.07
CA ILE A 250 -17.87 10.53 -5.68
C ILE A 250 -17.25 9.13 -5.73
N PRO A 251 -16.40 8.82 -6.72
CA PRO A 251 -15.74 7.52 -6.79
C PRO A 251 -14.69 7.37 -5.68
N SER A 252 -14.51 6.13 -5.24
CA SER A 252 -13.41 5.74 -4.33
C SER A 252 -12.59 4.58 -4.91
N THR A 253 -11.30 4.55 -4.55
CA THR A 253 -10.45 3.35 -4.67
C THR A 253 -10.02 2.95 -3.28
N LEU A 254 -10.19 1.66 -2.96
CA LEU A 254 -9.98 1.10 -1.63
C LEU A 254 -9.03 -0.09 -1.76
N GLU A 255 -7.88 -0.03 -1.10
CA GLU A 255 -6.94 -1.14 -0.94
C GLU A 255 -6.90 -1.49 0.54
N LEU A 256 -7.36 -2.69 0.87
CA LEU A 256 -7.69 -3.08 2.24
C LEU A 256 -6.91 -4.32 2.68
N GLY A 257 -7.34 -4.93 3.77
CA GLY A 257 -6.67 -6.08 4.36
C GLY A 257 -6.68 -7.35 3.51
N GLY A 258 -5.88 -8.31 3.92
CA GLY A 258 -5.79 -9.61 3.26
C GLY A 258 -5.42 -10.75 4.20
N LYS A 259 -5.71 -11.97 3.75
CA LYS A 259 -5.28 -13.22 4.39
C LYS A 259 -4.83 -14.19 3.30
N SER A 260 -3.76 -13.82 2.61
CA SER A 260 -3.35 -14.45 1.36
C SER A 260 -2.90 -15.89 1.54
N ALA A 261 -3.34 -16.75 0.62
CA ALA A 261 -2.93 -18.14 0.54
C ALA A 261 -1.58 -18.28 -0.18
N ASN A 262 -0.63 -18.99 0.43
CA ASN A 262 0.66 -19.34 -0.13
C ASN A 262 0.74 -20.87 -0.23
N ILE A 263 0.59 -21.43 -1.44
CA ILE A 263 0.27 -22.85 -1.68
C ILE A 263 1.50 -23.58 -2.21
N PHE A 264 1.92 -24.64 -1.51
CA PHE A 264 3.11 -25.43 -1.80
C PHE A 264 2.76 -26.86 -2.16
N PHE A 265 2.93 -27.23 -3.43
CA PHE A 265 2.78 -28.61 -3.91
C PHE A 265 4.06 -29.41 -3.69
N ASP A 266 3.96 -30.73 -3.71
CA ASP A 266 5.07 -31.66 -3.41
C ASP A 266 6.18 -31.68 -4.47
N ASP A 267 5.89 -31.20 -5.66
CA ASP A 267 6.84 -31.08 -6.78
C ASP A 267 7.57 -29.73 -6.87
N MET A 268 7.35 -28.83 -5.91
CA MET A 268 7.95 -27.49 -5.91
C MET A 268 9.49 -27.52 -5.80
N PRO A 269 10.20 -26.49 -6.30
CA PRO A 269 11.64 -26.34 -6.07
C PRO A 269 11.89 -25.97 -4.60
N PHE A 270 12.21 -26.95 -3.77
CA PHE A 270 12.15 -26.91 -2.30
C PHE A 270 12.84 -25.69 -1.67
N ASP A 271 14.12 -25.46 -1.96
CA ASP A 271 14.89 -24.37 -1.34
C ASP A 271 14.35 -22.99 -1.72
N LYS A 272 14.00 -22.82 -3.01
CA LYS A 272 13.40 -21.59 -3.50
C LYS A 272 12.01 -21.34 -2.91
N ALA A 273 11.23 -22.39 -2.72
CA ALA A 273 9.90 -22.32 -2.12
C ALA A 273 9.99 -22.01 -0.62
N LEU A 274 10.99 -22.56 0.07
CA LEU A 274 11.26 -22.27 1.47
C LEU A 274 11.61 -20.78 1.69
N GLU A 275 12.51 -20.20 0.87
CA GLU A 275 12.79 -18.77 0.84
C GLU A 275 11.53 -17.95 0.51
N GLY A 276 10.71 -18.43 -0.44
CA GLY A 276 9.46 -17.80 -0.81
C GLY A 276 8.43 -17.77 0.31
N ALA A 277 8.38 -18.82 1.15
CA ALA A 277 7.55 -18.85 2.34
C ALA A 277 8.00 -17.80 3.37
N GLN A 278 9.30 -17.74 3.65
CA GLN A 278 9.88 -16.72 4.55
C GLN A 278 9.60 -15.31 4.04
N LYS A 279 9.93 -15.02 2.78
CA LYS A 279 9.71 -13.70 2.17
C LYS A 279 8.22 -13.33 2.14
N GLY A 280 7.35 -14.31 1.97
CA GLY A 280 5.90 -14.11 1.93
C GLY A 280 5.32 -13.55 3.22
N ILE A 281 5.94 -13.86 4.37
CA ILE A 281 5.40 -13.45 5.67
C ILE A 281 6.36 -12.58 6.49
N LEU A 282 7.68 -12.67 6.31
CA LEU A 282 8.62 -11.93 7.16
C LEU A 282 9.03 -10.57 6.56
N PHE A 283 8.83 -10.35 5.26
CA PHE A 283 9.05 -9.05 4.63
C PHE A 283 8.24 -7.96 5.35
N ASN A 284 8.88 -6.83 5.63
CA ASN A 284 8.30 -5.75 6.46
C ASN A 284 7.70 -6.24 7.79
N GLN A 285 8.35 -7.19 8.46
CA GLN A 285 7.89 -7.81 9.72
C GLN A 285 6.46 -8.36 9.64
N GLY A 286 6.04 -8.84 8.47
CA GLY A 286 4.67 -9.33 8.24
C GLY A 286 3.60 -8.24 8.13
N GLN A 287 3.97 -6.98 8.18
CA GLN A 287 3.08 -5.81 8.08
C GLN A 287 2.77 -5.49 6.61
N VAL A 288 2.28 -6.49 5.89
CA VAL A 288 2.01 -6.44 4.44
C VAL A 288 0.60 -6.94 4.19
N CYS A 289 -0.22 -6.12 3.56
CA CYS A 289 -1.62 -6.45 3.27
C CYS A 289 -1.78 -7.76 2.46
N CYS A 290 -0.85 -8.05 1.56
CA CYS A 290 -0.84 -9.28 0.77
C CYS A 290 0.10 -10.36 1.32
N ALA A 291 0.53 -10.28 2.59
CA ALA A 291 1.41 -11.29 3.19
C ALA A 291 0.84 -12.71 3.05
N GLY A 292 1.69 -13.65 2.64
CA GLY A 292 1.35 -15.07 2.51
C GLY A 292 1.19 -15.76 3.85
N SER A 293 0.27 -15.24 4.67
CA SER A 293 0.09 -15.60 6.07
C SER A 293 -0.59 -16.94 6.29
N ARG A 294 -1.32 -17.47 5.27
CA ARG A 294 -1.81 -18.86 5.25
C ARG A 294 -0.93 -19.70 4.34
N ILE A 295 -0.10 -20.56 4.92
CA ILE A 295 0.81 -21.47 4.24
C ILE A 295 0.15 -22.83 4.09
N PHE A 296 -0.35 -23.14 2.90
CA PHE A 296 -0.92 -24.45 2.59
C PHE A 296 0.16 -25.37 2.02
N ILE A 297 0.34 -26.55 2.61
CA ILE A 297 1.41 -27.49 2.26
C ILE A 297 0.80 -28.85 1.93
N GLN A 298 1.16 -29.41 0.77
CA GLN A 298 0.67 -30.73 0.37
C GLN A 298 1.17 -31.81 1.31
N GLU A 299 0.31 -32.79 1.62
CA GLU A 299 0.52 -33.82 2.63
C GLU A 299 1.88 -34.55 2.47
N GLY A 300 2.28 -34.89 1.25
CA GLY A 300 3.49 -35.64 0.98
C GLY A 300 4.81 -34.99 1.42
N ILE A 301 4.82 -33.65 1.56
CA ILE A 301 6.01 -32.87 1.97
C ILE A 301 5.79 -32.11 3.28
N TYR A 302 4.63 -32.23 3.88
CA TYR A 302 4.20 -31.37 5.00
C TYR A 302 5.23 -31.34 6.13
N ASP A 303 5.54 -32.48 6.73
CA ASP A 303 6.43 -32.54 7.89
C ASP A 303 7.84 -32.07 7.56
N LYS A 304 8.35 -32.44 6.37
CA LYS A 304 9.68 -32.01 5.91
C LYS A 304 9.71 -30.47 5.74
N PHE A 305 8.69 -29.91 5.10
CA PHE A 305 8.66 -28.48 4.82
C PHE A 305 8.44 -27.65 6.08
N VAL A 306 7.52 -28.04 6.95
CA VAL A 306 7.24 -27.36 8.22
C VAL A 306 8.47 -27.34 9.12
N ASN A 307 9.16 -28.48 9.27
CA ASN A 307 10.38 -28.56 10.07
C ASN A 307 11.49 -27.66 9.50
N ALA A 308 11.70 -27.69 8.19
CA ALA A 308 12.68 -26.83 7.52
C ALA A 308 12.33 -25.33 7.71
N LEU A 309 11.06 -24.96 7.52
CA LEU A 309 10.61 -23.58 7.69
C LEU A 309 10.76 -23.10 9.13
N ALA A 310 10.46 -23.93 10.12
CA ALA A 310 10.67 -23.62 11.53
C ALA A 310 12.14 -23.38 11.86
N GLU A 311 13.06 -24.18 11.31
CA GLU A 311 14.50 -23.96 11.49
C GLU A 311 14.98 -22.68 10.80
N GLU A 312 14.47 -22.35 9.63
CA GLU A 312 14.79 -21.09 8.95
C GLU A 312 14.27 -19.87 9.73
N PHE A 313 13.06 -19.96 10.34
CA PHE A 313 12.52 -18.87 11.16
C PHE A 313 13.40 -18.59 12.40
N LYS A 314 13.95 -19.63 13.02
CA LYS A 314 14.88 -19.47 14.17
C LYS A 314 16.21 -18.79 13.80
N LYS A 315 16.62 -18.87 12.53
CA LYS A 315 17.86 -18.26 12.03
C LYS A 315 17.71 -16.78 11.68
N ILE A 316 16.46 -16.26 11.60
CA ILE A 316 16.23 -14.87 11.24
C ILE A 316 16.85 -13.94 12.27
N LYS A 317 17.76 -13.10 11.83
CA LYS A 317 18.38 -12.06 12.67
C LYS A 317 17.38 -10.92 12.88
N VAL A 318 16.70 -10.95 14.03
CA VAL A 318 15.92 -9.80 14.51
C VAL A 318 16.87 -8.82 15.19
N GLY A 319 16.78 -7.54 14.84
CA GLY A 319 17.73 -6.56 15.37
C GLY A 319 17.34 -5.11 15.06
N LEU A 320 18.24 -4.18 15.39
CA LEU A 320 18.05 -2.76 15.11
C LEU A 320 17.92 -2.55 13.59
N PRO A 321 16.85 -1.89 13.13
CA PRO A 321 16.51 -1.89 11.72
C PRO A 321 17.51 -1.15 10.82
N TRP A 322 18.31 -0.24 11.37
CA TRP A 322 19.35 0.49 10.64
C TRP A 322 20.67 -0.27 10.48
N GLU A 323 20.82 -1.45 11.11
CA GLU A 323 21.98 -2.31 10.89
C GLU A 323 21.83 -3.11 9.58
N ASP A 324 22.90 -3.16 8.77
CA ASP A 324 22.85 -3.71 7.41
C ASP A 324 22.56 -5.22 7.36
N ASP A 325 22.87 -5.96 8.42
CA ASP A 325 22.68 -7.40 8.53
C ASP A 325 21.38 -7.80 9.26
N THR A 326 20.61 -6.83 9.75
CA THR A 326 19.28 -7.09 10.32
C THR A 326 18.32 -7.60 9.24
N GLN A 327 17.66 -8.73 9.53
CA GLN A 327 16.72 -9.38 8.61
C GLN A 327 15.27 -9.05 8.92
N MET A 328 14.95 -8.79 10.18
CA MET A 328 13.62 -8.36 10.62
C MET A 328 13.76 -7.29 11.70
N GLY A 329 13.08 -6.18 11.54
CA GLY A 329 13.07 -5.06 12.47
C GLY A 329 11.95 -5.12 13.50
N SER A 330 11.59 -3.94 14.06
CA SER A 330 10.49 -3.80 15.03
C SER A 330 9.13 -3.66 14.36
N GLN A 331 8.06 -3.97 15.08
CA GLN A 331 6.70 -3.57 14.69
C GLN A 331 6.56 -2.04 14.76
N VAL A 332 5.60 -1.48 14.05
CA VAL A 332 5.46 -0.02 13.93
C VAL A 332 5.16 0.69 15.26
N ASN A 333 4.50 0.04 16.19
CA ASN A 333 4.18 0.59 17.53
C ASN A 333 3.72 -0.51 18.49
N ALA A 334 3.58 -0.16 19.77
CA ALA A 334 3.16 -1.05 20.84
C ALA A 334 1.77 -1.67 20.59
N GLY A 335 0.81 -0.90 20.06
CA GLY A 335 -0.54 -1.42 19.79
C GLY A 335 -0.55 -2.53 18.74
N GLN A 336 0.32 -2.45 17.73
CA GLN A 336 0.47 -3.52 16.74
C GLN A 336 1.14 -4.75 17.35
N LEU A 337 2.17 -4.57 18.17
CA LEU A 337 2.80 -5.67 18.91
C LEU A 337 1.79 -6.39 19.83
N GLU A 338 1.00 -5.64 20.60
CA GLU A 338 -0.05 -6.21 21.45
C GLU A 338 -1.09 -7.01 20.64
N THR A 339 -1.48 -6.50 19.48
CA THR A 339 -2.40 -7.18 18.56
C THR A 339 -1.81 -8.53 18.11
N ILE A 340 -0.55 -8.57 17.71
CA ILE A 340 0.13 -9.81 17.30
C ILE A 340 0.15 -10.82 18.43
N LEU A 341 0.59 -10.41 19.63
CA LEU A 341 0.66 -11.30 20.79
C LEU A 341 -0.72 -11.81 21.23
N LYS A 342 -1.76 -10.97 21.11
CA LYS A 342 -3.15 -11.36 21.33
C LYS A 342 -3.58 -12.49 20.38
N TYR A 343 -3.24 -12.40 19.09
CA TYR A 343 -3.59 -13.46 18.13
C TYR A 343 -2.82 -14.75 18.36
N VAL A 344 -1.56 -14.69 18.76
CA VAL A 344 -0.81 -15.89 19.18
C VAL A 344 -1.55 -16.59 20.33
N LYS A 345 -1.99 -15.84 21.34
CA LYS A 345 -2.75 -16.37 22.48
C LYS A 345 -4.13 -16.93 22.05
N ILE A 346 -4.81 -16.29 21.11
CA ILE A 346 -6.07 -16.80 20.54
C ILE A 346 -5.81 -18.16 19.87
N GLY A 347 -4.74 -18.29 19.08
CA GLY A 347 -4.38 -19.57 18.45
C GLY A 347 -4.18 -20.68 19.49
N GLU A 348 -3.44 -20.41 20.57
CA GLU A 348 -3.25 -21.37 21.67
C GLU A 348 -4.59 -21.77 22.31
N GLN A 349 -5.48 -20.79 22.56
CA GLN A 349 -6.80 -21.04 23.15
C GLN A 349 -7.72 -21.87 22.24
N GLU A 350 -7.57 -21.76 20.93
CA GLU A 350 -8.29 -22.55 19.93
C GLU A 350 -7.63 -23.92 19.66
N GLY A 351 -6.56 -24.27 20.40
CA GLY A 351 -5.88 -25.55 20.29
C GLY A 351 -4.86 -25.63 19.14
N CYS A 352 -4.49 -24.50 18.53
CA CYS A 352 -3.41 -24.47 17.56
C CYS A 352 -2.05 -24.69 18.24
N ARG A 353 -1.11 -25.29 17.54
CA ARG A 353 0.23 -25.55 18.05
C ARG A 353 1.20 -24.46 17.59
N ILE A 354 1.81 -23.74 18.53
CA ILE A 354 2.91 -22.84 18.21
C ILE A 354 4.15 -23.69 17.94
N ILE A 355 4.65 -23.66 16.70
CA ILE A 355 5.81 -24.44 16.28
C ILE A 355 7.10 -23.69 16.66
N THR A 356 7.14 -22.40 16.44
CA THR A 356 8.26 -21.52 16.85
C THR A 356 7.78 -20.09 17.04
N GLY A 357 8.50 -19.30 17.81
CA GLY A 357 8.21 -17.89 18.06
C GLY A 357 7.07 -17.67 19.06
N GLY A 358 6.30 -16.61 18.84
CA GLY A 358 5.10 -16.26 19.61
C GLY A 358 5.34 -15.34 20.79
N LYS A 359 6.55 -14.79 20.97
CA LYS A 359 6.92 -13.99 22.14
C LYS A 359 7.49 -12.63 21.76
N LYS A 360 7.27 -11.64 22.61
CA LYS A 360 8.03 -10.39 22.58
C LYS A 360 9.49 -10.71 22.85
N ILE A 361 10.40 -10.05 22.13
CA ILE A 361 11.84 -10.19 22.37
C ILE A 361 12.22 -9.34 23.58
N GLU A 362 13.00 -9.94 24.48
CA GLU A 362 13.50 -9.33 25.69
C GLU A 362 14.96 -8.86 25.56
N GLY A 363 15.58 -8.39 26.65
CA GLY A 363 16.97 -7.94 26.69
C GLY A 363 17.18 -6.57 26.06
N GLU A 364 18.23 -6.41 25.27
CA GLU A 364 18.58 -5.12 24.65
C GLU A 364 17.50 -4.59 23.69
N LEU A 365 16.86 -5.48 22.96
CA LEU A 365 15.76 -5.16 22.07
C LEU A 365 14.41 -4.98 22.79
N GLY A 366 14.33 -5.35 24.07
CA GLY A 366 13.09 -5.28 24.86
C GLY A 366 12.53 -3.87 25.06
N LYS A 367 13.31 -2.83 24.79
CA LYS A 367 12.87 -1.42 24.81
C LYS A 367 12.04 -1.06 23.59
N GLY A 368 12.19 -1.78 22.48
CA GLY A 368 11.45 -1.60 21.24
C GLY A 368 10.33 -2.61 21.07
N GLU A 369 9.66 -2.51 19.94
CA GLU A 369 8.46 -3.29 19.62
C GLU A 369 8.80 -4.55 18.81
N PHE A 370 9.68 -5.40 19.35
CA PHE A 370 10.17 -6.59 18.66
C PHE A 370 9.42 -7.85 19.08
N VAL A 371 9.10 -8.70 18.09
CA VAL A 371 8.47 -10.00 18.26
C VAL A 371 9.21 -11.06 17.45
N GLU A 372 9.22 -12.29 17.95
CA GLU A 372 9.85 -13.40 17.25
C GLU A 372 9.06 -13.77 15.97
N PRO A 373 9.76 -14.16 14.87
CA PRO A 373 9.12 -14.82 13.73
C PRO A 373 8.32 -16.01 14.20
N THR A 374 7.02 -16.06 13.87
CA THR A 374 6.09 -17.00 14.49
C THR A 374 5.45 -17.91 13.45
N LEU A 375 5.49 -19.22 13.71
CA LEU A 375 4.85 -20.25 12.92
C LEU A 375 3.85 -21.03 13.76
N ILE A 376 2.59 -21.04 13.33
CA ILE A 376 1.47 -21.69 14.04
C ILE A 376 0.91 -22.81 13.16
N GLU A 377 0.83 -24.03 13.68
CA GLU A 377 0.07 -25.09 13.03
C GLU A 377 -1.41 -24.94 13.40
N ALA A 378 -2.20 -24.55 12.42
CA ALA A 378 -3.66 -24.52 12.55
C ALA A 378 -4.25 -25.86 12.12
N GLY A 379 -5.00 -26.49 13.00
CA GLY A 379 -5.65 -27.77 12.69
C GLY A 379 -6.76 -27.65 11.64
N SER A 380 -7.26 -26.43 11.38
CA SER A 380 -8.31 -26.13 10.43
C SER A 380 -8.11 -24.74 9.82
N ASN A 381 -8.59 -24.52 8.58
CA ASN A 381 -8.69 -23.21 7.96
C ASN A 381 -9.71 -22.29 8.68
N GLU A 382 -10.58 -22.85 9.53
CA GLU A 382 -11.61 -22.11 10.29
C GLU A 382 -11.04 -21.39 11.53
N ALA A 383 -9.83 -21.76 12.00
CA ALA A 383 -9.20 -21.12 13.14
C ALA A 383 -9.04 -19.61 12.89
N ARG A 384 -9.31 -18.79 13.90
CA ARG A 384 -9.22 -17.32 13.78
C ARG A 384 -7.85 -16.86 13.29
N VAL A 385 -6.79 -17.50 13.73
CA VAL A 385 -5.42 -17.21 13.26
C VAL A 385 -5.22 -17.51 11.77
N ALA A 386 -6.08 -18.32 11.15
CA ALA A 386 -6.10 -18.62 9.72
C ALA A 386 -7.09 -17.73 8.93
N GLN A 387 -8.09 -17.15 9.58
CA GLN A 387 -9.13 -16.33 8.93
C GLN A 387 -8.92 -14.83 9.10
N GLU A 388 -8.49 -14.38 10.28
CA GLU A 388 -8.38 -12.96 10.59
C GLU A 388 -6.98 -12.41 10.27
N GLU A 389 -6.91 -11.17 9.81
CA GLU A 389 -5.65 -10.48 9.51
C GLU A 389 -4.91 -10.12 10.80
N ILE A 390 -3.69 -10.64 11.00
CA ILE A 390 -2.85 -10.37 12.18
C ILE A 390 -1.93 -9.17 11.94
N PHE A 391 -1.46 -9.02 10.72
CA PHE A 391 -0.58 -7.94 10.27
C PHE A 391 0.77 -7.88 11.00
N GLY A 392 1.40 -9.05 11.14
CA GLY A 392 2.69 -9.25 11.81
C GLY A 392 3.38 -10.52 11.31
N PRO A 393 4.57 -10.86 11.84
CA PRO A 393 5.39 -11.97 11.36
C PRO A 393 4.87 -13.33 11.85
N VAL A 394 3.57 -13.58 11.63
CA VAL A 394 2.86 -14.76 12.07
C VAL A 394 2.25 -15.47 10.87
N ALA A 395 2.75 -16.67 10.58
CA ALA A 395 2.20 -17.55 9.56
C ALA A 395 1.45 -18.73 10.18
N THR A 396 0.35 -19.12 9.54
CA THR A 396 -0.35 -20.38 9.85
C THR A 396 -0.04 -21.42 8.81
N VAL A 397 0.31 -22.66 9.23
CA VAL A 397 0.51 -23.79 8.33
C VAL A 397 -0.69 -24.73 8.37
N ILE A 398 -1.16 -25.13 7.20
CA ILE A 398 -2.34 -25.98 7.01
C ILE A 398 -1.99 -27.05 5.97
N LYS A 399 -2.32 -28.29 6.27
CA LYS A 399 -2.11 -29.44 5.38
C LYS A 399 -3.26 -29.56 4.39
N PHE A 400 -2.94 -29.97 3.15
CA PHE A 400 -3.93 -30.35 2.14
C PHE A 400 -3.52 -31.59 1.37
N LYS A 401 -4.47 -32.25 0.71
CA LYS A 401 -4.26 -33.49 -0.06
C LYS A 401 -4.34 -33.27 -1.57
N THR A 402 -5.40 -32.61 -2.05
CA THR A 402 -5.66 -32.45 -3.48
C THR A 402 -5.70 -30.98 -3.91
N GLU A 403 -5.58 -30.77 -5.21
CA GLU A 403 -5.66 -29.46 -5.86
C GLU A 403 -7.03 -28.79 -5.57
N GLU A 404 -8.12 -29.57 -5.65
CA GLU A 404 -9.49 -29.08 -5.40
C GLU A 404 -9.68 -28.67 -3.94
N GLU A 405 -9.13 -29.45 -3.01
CA GLU A 405 -9.20 -29.16 -1.58
C GLU A 405 -8.51 -27.82 -1.25
N VAL A 406 -7.29 -27.63 -1.73
CA VAL A 406 -6.55 -26.40 -1.42
C VAL A 406 -7.15 -25.18 -2.09
N ILE A 407 -7.69 -25.29 -3.30
CA ILE A 407 -8.43 -24.19 -3.96
C ILE A 407 -9.62 -23.80 -3.10
N LYS A 408 -10.42 -24.77 -2.62
CA LYS A 408 -11.56 -24.49 -1.76
C LYS A 408 -11.13 -23.78 -0.47
N MET A 409 -10.12 -24.30 0.24
CA MET A 409 -9.62 -23.68 1.48
C MET A 409 -9.00 -22.30 1.24
N ALA A 410 -8.27 -22.09 0.14
CA ALA A 410 -7.68 -20.82 -0.19
C ALA A 410 -8.75 -19.73 -0.43
N ASN A 411 -9.83 -20.09 -1.11
CA ASN A 411 -10.95 -19.20 -1.41
C ASN A 411 -11.93 -19.01 -0.22
N ASP A 412 -11.87 -19.89 0.77
CA ASP A 412 -12.66 -19.80 2.01
C ASP A 412 -12.04 -18.76 2.95
N SER A 413 -12.27 -17.52 2.64
CA SER A 413 -11.87 -16.31 3.36
C SER A 413 -12.71 -15.14 2.89
N GLU A 414 -12.98 -14.18 3.77
CA GLU A 414 -13.62 -12.91 3.39
C GLU A 414 -12.71 -12.04 2.51
N TYR A 415 -11.40 -12.31 2.51
CA TYR A 415 -10.38 -11.59 1.78
C TYR A 415 -10.10 -12.20 0.40
N GLY A 416 -9.51 -11.38 -0.48
CA GLY A 416 -9.09 -11.80 -1.80
C GLY A 416 -8.03 -10.87 -2.40
N LEU A 417 -6.99 -10.50 -1.62
CA LEU A 417 -5.97 -9.55 -2.09
C LEU A 417 -4.89 -10.24 -2.92
N GLY A 418 -4.21 -11.22 -2.34
CA GLY A 418 -3.12 -11.94 -2.99
C GLY A 418 -3.16 -13.43 -2.77
N GLY A 419 -2.35 -14.15 -3.53
CA GLY A 419 -2.09 -15.58 -3.39
C GLY A 419 -0.84 -15.98 -4.13
N ALA A 420 -0.27 -17.15 -3.80
CA ALA A 420 0.83 -17.72 -4.55
C ALA A 420 0.73 -19.23 -4.68
N VAL A 421 1.32 -19.73 -5.76
CA VAL A 421 1.37 -21.17 -6.09
C VAL A 421 2.80 -21.57 -6.40
N TRP A 422 3.26 -22.63 -5.77
CA TRP A 422 4.60 -23.19 -5.93
C TRP A 422 4.52 -24.63 -6.46
N SER A 423 4.94 -24.82 -7.68
CA SER A 423 4.97 -26.13 -8.38
C SER A 423 5.89 -26.04 -9.59
N THR A 424 6.49 -27.15 -10.00
CA THR A 424 7.21 -27.25 -11.28
C THR A 424 6.27 -27.54 -12.45
N ASP A 425 5.05 -28.01 -12.19
CA ASP A 425 4.01 -28.19 -13.21
C ASP A 425 3.32 -26.86 -13.53
N ILE A 426 3.67 -26.25 -14.66
CA ILE A 426 3.07 -24.98 -15.10
C ILE A 426 1.57 -25.09 -15.35
N ASN A 427 1.07 -26.24 -15.77
CA ASN A 427 -0.37 -26.44 -16.01
C ASN A 427 -1.13 -26.40 -14.67
N ARG A 428 -0.58 -27.04 -13.63
CA ARG A 428 -1.10 -26.93 -12.26
C ARG A 428 -1.08 -25.49 -11.78
N CYS A 429 0.04 -24.80 -11.93
CA CYS A 429 0.15 -23.39 -11.56
C CYS A 429 -0.94 -22.54 -12.24
N LEU A 430 -1.20 -22.74 -13.53
CA LEU A 430 -2.22 -22.00 -14.26
C LEU A 430 -3.65 -22.35 -13.79
N ARG A 431 -3.96 -23.65 -13.60
CA ARG A 431 -5.29 -24.06 -13.11
C ARG A 431 -5.59 -23.48 -11.74
N VAL A 432 -4.65 -23.62 -10.80
CA VAL A 432 -4.81 -23.09 -9.44
C VAL A 432 -4.90 -21.56 -9.46
N SER A 433 -4.00 -20.88 -10.18
CA SER A 433 -4.02 -19.40 -10.26
C SER A 433 -5.33 -18.87 -10.81
N ASN A 434 -5.91 -19.53 -11.83
CA ASN A 434 -7.20 -19.13 -12.40
C ASN A 434 -8.38 -19.40 -11.47
N ALA A 435 -8.26 -20.36 -10.57
CA ALA A 435 -9.30 -20.74 -9.63
C ALA A 435 -9.27 -19.93 -8.31
N LEU A 436 -8.16 -19.25 -8.02
CA LEU A 436 -8.06 -18.40 -6.83
C LEU A 436 -8.85 -17.10 -7.00
N GLU A 437 -9.72 -16.81 -6.04
CA GLU A 437 -10.54 -15.60 -5.98
C GLU A 437 -9.75 -14.42 -5.37
N THR A 438 -8.62 -14.07 -6.00
CA THR A 438 -7.75 -12.98 -5.57
C THR A 438 -7.37 -12.06 -6.71
N GLY A 439 -7.07 -10.81 -6.42
CA GLY A 439 -6.70 -9.84 -7.45
C GLY A 439 -5.25 -9.98 -7.92
N ARG A 440 -4.38 -10.63 -7.15
CA ARG A 440 -2.98 -10.88 -7.48
C ARG A 440 -2.59 -12.32 -7.18
N VAL A 441 -2.00 -13.02 -8.15
CA VAL A 441 -1.41 -14.35 -7.94
C VAL A 441 0.04 -14.36 -8.40
N TRP A 442 0.92 -14.86 -7.54
CA TRP A 442 2.32 -15.11 -7.87
C TRP A 442 2.53 -16.61 -8.16
N VAL A 443 3.36 -16.92 -9.14
CA VAL A 443 3.77 -18.29 -9.44
C VAL A 443 5.28 -18.40 -9.22
N ASN A 444 5.70 -19.30 -8.34
CA ASN A 444 7.10 -19.55 -7.99
C ASN A 444 7.89 -18.31 -7.59
N CYS A 445 7.21 -17.33 -6.99
CA CYS A 445 7.78 -16.12 -6.37
C CYS A 445 6.76 -15.52 -5.37
N TYR A 446 7.19 -14.52 -4.60
CA TYR A 446 6.31 -13.74 -3.71
C TYR A 446 6.77 -12.28 -3.60
N ASN A 447 5.85 -11.35 -3.25
CA ASN A 447 6.13 -9.92 -3.00
C ASN A 447 6.87 -9.20 -4.14
N ARG A 448 6.57 -9.54 -5.41
CA ARG A 448 7.04 -8.78 -6.56
C ARG A 448 5.93 -7.81 -7.01
N LEU A 449 6.20 -6.50 -6.89
CA LEU A 449 5.22 -5.43 -7.07
C LEU A 449 5.70 -4.36 -8.06
N PRO A 450 6.02 -4.72 -9.34
CA PRO A 450 6.45 -3.74 -10.32
C PRO A 450 5.31 -2.79 -10.69
N ALA A 451 5.63 -1.54 -11.02
CA ALA A 451 4.68 -0.51 -11.37
C ALA A 451 3.77 -0.88 -12.57
N GLY A 452 4.28 -1.71 -13.49
CA GLY A 452 3.56 -2.15 -14.69
C GLY A 452 2.59 -3.32 -14.50
N ALA A 453 2.36 -3.80 -13.27
CA ALA A 453 1.45 -4.90 -13.00
C ALA A 453 0.34 -4.49 -12.03
N PRO A 454 -0.95 -4.64 -12.37
CA PRO A 454 -2.05 -4.17 -11.55
C PRO A 454 -2.07 -4.88 -10.19
N PHE A 455 -2.37 -4.12 -9.13
CA PHE A 455 -2.54 -4.60 -7.76
C PHE A 455 -3.92 -4.21 -7.22
N GLY A 456 -4.55 -5.09 -6.46
CA GLY A 456 -5.82 -4.81 -5.81
C GLY A 456 -6.61 -6.08 -5.51
N GLY A 457 -7.62 -5.96 -4.64
CA GLY A 457 -8.33 -7.10 -4.07
C GLY A 457 -9.64 -7.46 -4.76
N TYR A 458 -10.06 -8.70 -4.48
CA TYR A 458 -11.43 -9.18 -4.61
C TYR A 458 -12.09 -9.13 -3.23
N LYS A 459 -13.37 -9.42 -3.14
CA LYS A 459 -14.14 -9.53 -1.89
C LYS A 459 -13.95 -8.28 -1.00
N THR A 460 -13.68 -8.48 0.31
CA THR A 460 -13.49 -7.37 1.25
C THR A 460 -12.09 -6.75 1.21
N SER A 461 -11.20 -7.22 0.34
CA SER A 461 -9.84 -6.67 0.20
C SER A 461 -9.77 -5.39 -0.63
N GLY A 462 -10.86 -4.95 -1.25
CA GLY A 462 -10.88 -3.62 -1.84
C GLY A 462 -11.73 -3.45 -3.09
N ILE A 463 -11.71 -2.21 -3.59
CA ILE A 463 -12.43 -1.76 -4.79
C ILE A 463 -11.46 -0.98 -5.67
N GLY A 464 -11.38 -1.34 -6.94
CA GLY A 464 -10.44 -0.72 -7.88
C GLY A 464 -9.11 -1.46 -7.96
N ARG A 465 -8.12 -0.80 -8.57
CA ARG A 465 -6.76 -1.32 -8.69
C ARG A 465 -5.77 -0.17 -8.50
N GLU A 466 -4.63 -0.49 -7.91
CA GLU A 466 -3.46 0.38 -7.83
C GLU A 466 -2.42 -0.05 -8.86
N THR A 467 -1.43 0.79 -9.10
CA THR A 467 -0.36 0.56 -10.08
C THR A 467 -0.90 0.38 -11.50
N HIS A 468 -0.03 0.04 -12.48
CA HIS A 468 -0.41 -0.17 -13.87
C HIS A 468 -1.19 1.01 -14.50
N LYS A 469 -1.17 1.13 -15.82
CA LYS A 469 -1.91 2.19 -16.55
C LYS A 469 -3.43 2.20 -16.27
N MET A 470 -4.00 1.08 -15.80
CA MET A 470 -5.42 1.01 -15.40
C MET A 470 -5.77 2.05 -14.34
N MET A 471 -4.80 2.44 -13.50
CA MET A 471 -5.00 3.44 -12.46
C MET A 471 -5.38 4.83 -13.02
N LEU A 472 -4.94 5.17 -14.23
CA LEU A 472 -5.32 6.43 -14.88
C LEU A 472 -6.84 6.53 -15.06
N ALA A 473 -7.53 5.41 -15.33
CA ALA A 473 -8.99 5.39 -15.43
C ALA A 473 -9.67 5.78 -14.11
N ALA A 474 -9.05 5.46 -12.96
CA ALA A 474 -9.59 5.81 -11.64
C ALA A 474 -9.38 7.30 -11.26
N TYR A 475 -8.48 8.02 -11.96
CA TYR A 475 -8.20 9.45 -11.77
C TYR A 475 -8.74 10.31 -12.92
N THR A 476 -9.47 9.73 -13.87
CA THR A 476 -10.08 10.44 -14.99
C THR A 476 -11.57 10.14 -15.07
N GLN A 477 -12.31 11.01 -15.75
CA GLN A 477 -13.69 10.79 -16.11
C GLN A 477 -13.85 10.90 -17.63
N VAL A 478 -14.81 10.17 -18.16
CA VAL A 478 -15.07 10.12 -19.60
C VAL A 478 -16.05 11.23 -19.99
N LYS A 479 -15.69 11.99 -21.03
CA LYS A 479 -16.58 12.93 -21.70
C LYS A 479 -16.81 12.44 -23.14
N ASN A 480 -18.07 12.31 -23.54
CA ASN A 480 -18.41 12.12 -24.94
C ASN A 480 -18.79 13.46 -25.59
N ILE A 481 -18.21 13.72 -26.75
CA ILE A 481 -18.60 14.83 -27.63
C ILE A 481 -19.20 14.18 -28.86
N TYR A 482 -20.49 14.38 -29.06
CA TYR A 482 -21.22 13.92 -30.22
C TYR A 482 -21.35 15.06 -31.21
N ILE A 483 -20.92 14.84 -32.44
CA ILE A 483 -20.92 15.84 -33.51
C ILE A 483 -21.80 15.29 -34.63
N SER A 484 -22.83 16.05 -35.00
CA SER A 484 -23.61 15.80 -36.22
C SER A 484 -23.33 16.91 -37.22
N THR A 485 -23.08 16.53 -38.44
CA THR A 485 -22.92 17.42 -39.59
C THR A 485 -24.18 17.47 -40.49
N ARG A 486 -25.28 16.85 -40.01
CA ARG A 486 -26.57 16.85 -40.74
C ARG A 486 -27.11 18.25 -40.82
N GLU A 487 -27.48 18.66 -42.02
CA GLU A 487 -28.10 19.98 -42.28
C GLU A 487 -29.66 19.89 -42.23
N GLU A 488 -30.19 18.69 -42.40
CA GLU A 488 -31.63 18.47 -42.39
C GLU A 488 -32.24 18.49 -40.99
N ARG A 489 -33.46 18.99 -40.91
CA ARG A 489 -34.21 18.98 -39.63
C ARG A 489 -34.66 17.55 -39.32
N GLU A 490 -34.51 17.11 -38.09
CA GLU A 490 -34.97 15.76 -37.65
C GLU A 490 -36.49 15.59 -37.62
N GLY A 491 -37.25 16.67 -37.67
CA GLY A 491 -38.69 16.64 -37.84
C GLY A 491 -39.54 16.25 -36.62
N PHE A 492 -38.92 16.29 -35.43
CA PHE A 492 -39.63 15.99 -34.19
C PHE A 492 -40.50 17.13 -33.68
N TYR A 493 -40.24 18.38 -34.07
CA TYR A 493 -40.95 19.57 -33.63
C TYR A 493 -41.23 20.53 -34.78
#